data_e45dcd03b123be1ab16a40ae1bc37130
#
_entry.id   e45dcd03b123be1ab16a40ae1bc37130
#
_cell.length_a   1.000
_cell.length_b   1.000
_cell.length_c   1.000
_cell.angle_alpha   90.00
_cell.angle_beta   90.00
_cell.angle_gamma   90.00
#
_symmetry.space_group_name_H-M   'P 1'
#
loop_
_entity.id
_entity.type
_entity.pdbx_description
1 polymer ?
#
loop_
_entity_poly.entity_id
_entity_poly.type
_entity_poly.pdbx_seq_one_letter_code
_entity_poly.pdbx_strand_id
1 'polypeptide(L)'
;MKILKFLLVFFFFTFHAHAKELPKINAKFYLGMYKSFDKLTSVATSKFYPNYPYNTSTDTEKENLGFFLGYNFYLDNLLLGIETSFQENIGKDNNPGPYLTGAITYEKLKEIKLNIGYNFKDFVFFTYLGIGDVHPSWTSYQNDPTYVRDYWSRGFGVDYKLNENYFIGLNFDETTFDLNYLTSFYAEEVHKQSIRVRFGYLF
;
A
#
# COMPACT_ATOMS: atom_id res chain seq x y z
N MET A 1 23.90 4.80 -0.69
CA MET A 1 23.95 5.23 -2.11
C MET A 1 24.97 4.47 -2.99
N LYS A 2 26.13 4.04 -2.51
CA LYS A 2 27.11 3.30 -3.34
C LYS A 2 26.67 1.88 -3.69
N ILE A 3 25.98 1.16 -2.81
CA ILE A 3 25.50 -0.22 -2.99
C ILE A 3 24.40 -0.29 -4.07
N LEU A 4 23.50 0.70 -4.09
CA LEU A 4 22.40 0.75 -5.07
C LEU A 4 22.93 0.94 -6.51
N LYS A 5 23.99 1.73 -6.70
CA LYS A 5 24.64 1.91 -7.99
C LYS A 5 25.34 0.62 -8.46
N PHE A 6 25.92 -0.13 -7.54
CA PHE A 6 26.59 -1.40 -7.85
C PHE A 6 25.58 -2.49 -8.24
N LEU A 7 24.43 -2.56 -7.56
CA LEU A 7 23.34 -3.47 -7.89
C LEU A 7 22.73 -3.16 -9.25
N LEU A 8 22.53 -1.88 -9.59
CA LEU A 8 22.02 -1.46 -10.89
C LEU A 8 22.99 -1.82 -12.03
N VAL A 9 24.29 -1.60 -11.85
CA VAL A 9 25.33 -1.95 -12.82
C VAL A 9 25.44 -3.47 -12.98
N PHE A 10 25.36 -4.24 -11.88
CA PHE A 10 25.40 -5.69 -11.93
C PHE A 10 24.17 -6.27 -12.66
N PHE A 11 22.98 -5.68 -12.45
CA PHE A 11 21.76 -6.06 -13.15
C PHE A 11 21.86 -5.83 -14.66
N PHE A 12 22.46 -4.70 -15.10
CA PHE A 12 22.69 -4.43 -16.53
C PHE A 12 23.74 -5.36 -17.16
N PHE A 13 24.79 -5.73 -16.45
CA PHE A 13 25.84 -6.61 -16.99
C PHE A 13 25.39 -8.07 -17.13
N THR A 14 24.57 -8.59 -16.25
CA THR A 14 24.06 -9.96 -16.34
C THR A 14 23.06 -10.14 -17.49
N PHE A 15 22.33 -9.10 -17.88
CA PHE A 15 21.40 -9.15 -19.01
C PHE A 15 22.11 -9.19 -20.37
N HIS A 16 23.31 -8.63 -20.50
CA HIS A 16 24.01 -8.57 -21.78
C HIS A 16 24.72 -9.89 -22.19
N ALA A 17 24.89 -10.81 -21.23
CA ALA A 17 25.73 -12.00 -21.50
C ALA A 17 24.97 -13.18 -22.15
N HIS A 18 23.64 -13.16 -22.24
CA HIS A 18 22.86 -14.30 -22.75
C HIS A 18 21.81 -14.00 -23.84
N ALA A 19 21.70 -12.77 -24.29
CA ALA A 19 20.68 -12.42 -25.27
C ALA A 19 21.10 -12.71 -26.70
N LYS A 20 20.84 -13.92 -27.17
CA LYS A 20 20.87 -14.22 -28.64
C LYS A 20 19.68 -13.61 -29.38
N GLU A 21 18.62 -13.25 -28.73
CA GLU A 21 17.44 -12.55 -29.25
C GLU A 21 17.06 -11.42 -28.29
N LEU A 22 16.60 -10.30 -28.85
CA LEU A 22 16.07 -9.21 -28.01
C LEU A 22 14.84 -9.71 -27.26
N PRO A 23 14.74 -9.44 -25.96
CA PRO A 23 13.58 -9.88 -25.17
C PRO A 23 12.29 -9.30 -25.76
N LYS A 24 11.25 -10.11 -25.84
CA LYS A 24 9.93 -9.65 -26.27
C LYS A 24 9.38 -8.71 -25.20
N ILE A 25 9.30 -7.43 -25.56
CA ILE A 25 8.67 -6.42 -24.72
C ILE A 25 7.18 -6.40 -25.02
N ASN A 26 6.37 -6.69 -24.04
CA ASN A 26 4.93 -6.54 -24.10
C ASN A 26 4.47 -5.60 -22.99
N ALA A 27 3.57 -4.71 -23.30
CA ALA A 27 3.07 -3.73 -22.35
C ALA A 27 1.54 -3.80 -22.32
N LYS A 28 0.96 -3.86 -21.11
CA LYS A 28 -0.47 -3.96 -20.92
C LYS A 28 -0.93 -2.92 -19.90
N PHE A 29 -1.93 -2.16 -20.29
CA PHE A 29 -2.69 -1.33 -19.36
C PHE A 29 -3.77 -2.20 -18.70
N TYR A 30 -4.07 -1.93 -17.46
CA TYR A 30 -5.13 -2.62 -16.74
C TYR A 30 -5.85 -1.69 -15.76
N LEU A 31 -7.10 -2.00 -15.49
CA LEU A 31 -7.90 -1.37 -14.44
C LEU A 31 -8.75 -2.42 -13.73
N GLY A 32 -9.18 -2.11 -12.52
CA GLY A 32 -10.03 -3.02 -11.79
C GLY A 32 -10.50 -2.46 -10.45
N MET A 33 -11.13 -3.36 -9.71
CA MET A 33 -11.61 -3.12 -8.36
C MET A 33 -11.10 -4.21 -7.42
N TYR A 34 -11.08 -3.88 -6.13
CA TYR A 34 -10.76 -4.85 -5.09
C TYR A 34 -11.68 -4.68 -3.89
N LYS A 35 -11.89 -5.78 -3.19
CA LYS A 35 -12.40 -5.79 -1.83
C LYS A 35 -11.24 -6.05 -0.89
N SER A 36 -11.05 -5.18 0.10
CA SER A 36 -10.03 -5.34 1.13
C SER A 36 -10.66 -5.74 2.46
N PHE A 37 -9.90 -6.56 3.19
CA PHE A 37 -10.15 -6.92 4.57
C PHE A 37 -8.98 -6.32 5.35
N ASP A 38 -9.23 -5.20 5.99
CA ASP A 38 -8.21 -4.37 6.62
C ASP A 38 -8.24 -4.57 8.12
N LYS A 39 -7.05 -4.77 8.72
CA LYS A 39 -6.82 -4.68 10.14
C LYS A 39 -5.93 -3.48 10.41
N LEU A 40 -6.43 -2.51 11.19
CA LEU A 40 -5.66 -1.38 11.65
C LEU A 40 -5.30 -1.58 13.13
N THR A 41 -4.03 -1.43 13.44
CA THR A 41 -3.53 -1.37 14.82
C THR A 41 -2.93 0.02 15.03
N SER A 42 -3.51 0.78 15.93
CA SER A 42 -3.03 2.11 16.31
C SER A 42 -2.32 2.04 17.65
N VAL A 43 -1.14 2.62 17.75
CA VAL A 43 -0.35 2.71 18.97
C VAL A 43 -0.07 4.17 19.28
N ALA A 44 -0.75 4.70 20.28
CA ALA A 44 -0.55 6.07 20.74
C ALA A 44 0.49 6.12 21.86
N THR A 45 1.49 7.00 21.72
CA THR A 45 2.59 7.18 22.69
C THR A 45 2.64 8.62 23.17
N SER A 46 2.70 8.84 24.49
CA SER A 46 2.91 10.16 25.07
C SER A 46 4.40 10.54 25.01
N LYS A 47 4.70 11.71 24.44
CA LYS A 47 6.06 12.27 24.40
C LYS A 47 6.42 13.06 25.67
N PHE A 48 5.43 13.50 26.44
CA PHE A 48 5.66 14.45 27.55
C PHE A 48 5.90 13.80 28.92
N TYR A 49 5.48 12.55 29.10
CA TYR A 49 5.65 11.83 30.36
C TYR A 49 6.39 10.51 30.12
N PRO A 50 7.71 10.52 29.95
CA PRO A 50 8.46 9.28 29.74
C PRO A 50 8.33 8.28 30.89
N ASN A 51 7.97 8.77 32.10
CA ASN A 51 7.73 7.94 33.29
C ASN A 51 6.28 7.43 33.40
N TYR A 52 5.36 7.87 32.53
CA TYR A 52 4.02 7.35 32.37
C TYR A 52 3.85 6.96 30.90
N PRO A 53 4.43 5.83 30.48
CA PRO A 53 4.23 5.34 29.11
C PRO A 53 2.75 5.01 28.95
N TYR A 54 2.02 5.95 28.41
CA TYR A 54 0.66 5.70 28.00
C TYR A 54 0.74 5.06 26.62
N ASN A 55 0.61 3.76 26.59
CA ASN A 55 0.50 2.99 25.38
C ASN A 55 -0.91 2.46 25.30
N THR A 56 -1.73 3.04 24.44
CA THR A 56 -2.99 2.40 24.03
C THR A 56 -2.77 1.76 22.68
N SER A 57 -3.23 0.53 22.57
CA SER A 57 -3.35 -0.15 21.30
C SER A 57 -4.82 -0.37 21.02
N THR A 58 -5.27 0.02 19.86
CA THR A 58 -6.63 -0.19 19.38
C THR A 58 -6.58 -0.97 18.07
N ASP A 59 -7.27 -2.11 18.04
CA ASP A 59 -7.43 -2.91 16.83
C ASP A 59 -8.81 -2.65 16.22
N THR A 60 -8.84 -2.36 14.93
CA THR A 60 -10.08 -2.18 14.16
C THR A 60 -10.02 -3.01 12.90
N GLU A 61 -11.05 -3.82 12.68
CA GLU A 61 -11.20 -4.58 11.45
C GLU A 61 -12.29 -3.96 10.57
N LYS A 62 -12.05 -3.88 9.28
CA LYS A 62 -12.99 -3.31 8.32
C LYS A 62 -12.86 -3.91 6.92
N GLU A 63 -14.03 -4.02 6.27
CA GLU A 63 -14.10 -4.36 4.86
C GLU A 63 -14.32 -3.11 4.02
N ASN A 64 -13.57 -2.96 2.95
CA ASN A 64 -13.62 -1.79 2.08
C ASN A 64 -13.61 -2.19 0.61
N LEU A 65 -14.06 -1.27 -0.22
CA LEU A 65 -13.94 -1.36 -1.67
C LEU A 65 -12.94 -0.32 -2.16
N GLY A 66 -12.19 -0.69 -3.19
CA GLY A 66 -11.27 0.22 -3.83
C GLY A 66 -11.13 -0.08 -5.31
N PHE A 67 -10.47 0.85 -6.00
CA PHE A 67 -10.19 0.78 -7.42
C PHE A 67 -8.69 0.86 -7.64
N PHE A 68 -8.25 0.27 -8.74
CA PHE A 68 -6.87 0.38 -9.16
C PHE A 68 -6.78 0.52 -10.67
N LEU A 69 -5.71 1.15 -11.12
CA LEU A 69 -5.31 1.17 -12.52
C LEU A 69 -3.80 1.07 -12.59
N GLY A 70 -3.29 0.47 -13.65
CA GLY A 70 -1.86 0.29 -13.75
C GLY A 70 -1.40 -0.06 -15.15
N TYR A 71 -0.08 -0.15 -15.25
CA TYR A 71 0.62 -0.47 -16.47
C TYR A 71 1.74 -1.46 -16.19
N ASN A 72 1.72 -2.60 -16.88
CA ASN A 72 2.69 -3.66 -16.74
C ASN A 72 3.55 -3.78 -17.99
N PHE A 73 4.87 -3.82 -17.80
CA PHE A 73 5.85 -4.17 -18.79
C PHE A 73 6.31 -5.59 -18.56
N TYR A 74 6.23 -6.42 -19.56
CA TYR A 74 6.75 -7.78 -19.55
C TYR A 74 8.01 -7.85 -20.41
N LEU A 75 9.10 -8.30 -19.80
CA LEU A 75 10.35 -8.68 -20.45
C LEU A 75 10.40 -10.20 -20.36
N ASP A 76 9.93 -10.89 -21.42
CA ASP A 76 9.64 -12.33 -21.36
C ASP A 76 8.68 -12.65 -20.21
N ASN A 77 9.18 -13.33 -19.17
CA ASN A 77 8.40 -13.68 -17.99
C ASN A 77 8.57 -12.68 -16.83
N LEU A 78 9.51 -11.76 -16.91
CA LEU A 78 9.70 -10.74 -15.88
C LEU A 78 8.64 -9.65 -16.04
N LEU A 79 7.99 -9.27 -14.93
CA LEU A 79 7.05 -8.17 -14.85
C LEU A 79 7.68 -7.00 -14.12
N LEU A 80 7.58 -5.82 -14.72
CA LEU A 80 7.79 -4.52 -14.08
C LEU A 80 6.51 -3.71 -14.27
N GLY A 81 5.95 -3.15 -13.19
CA GLY A 81 4.69 -2.44 -13.29
C GLY A 81 4.63 -1.20 -12.41
N ILE A 82 3.71 -0.32 -12.78
CA ILE A 82 3.26 0.78 -11.94
C ILE A 82 1.75 0.65 -11.76
N GLU A 83 1.28 0.80 -10.53
CA GLU A 83 -0.14 0.74 -10.20
C GLU A 83 -0.48 1.93 -9.29
N THR A 84 -1.61 2.56 -9.54
CA THR A 84 -2.23 3.47 -8.56
C THR A 84 -3.51 2.86 -8.05
N SER A 85 -3.78 3.04 -6.76
CA SER A 85 -4.98 2.56 -6.11
C SER A 85 -5.64 3.63 -5.25
N PHE A 86 -6.95 3.51 -5.11
CA PHE A 86 -7.79 4.40 -4.35
C PHE A 86 -8.77 3.59 -3.51
N GLN A 87 -8.89 3.94 -2.23
CA GLN A 87 -9.80 3.31 -1.27
C GLN A 87 -10.43 4.35 -0.38
N GLU A 88 -11.73 4.25 -0.14
CA GLU A 88 -12.45 5.07 0.83
C GLU A 88 -12.68 4.32 2.14
N ASN A 89 -12.89 5.06 3.23
CA ASN A 89 -13.28 4.53 4.54
C ASN A 89 -12.39 3.42 5.08
N ILE A 90 -11.11 3.70 5.25
CA ILE A 90 -10.11 2.70 5.67
C ILE A 90 -10.39 2.16 7.07
N GLY A 91 -10.91 3.00 7.96
CA GLY A 91 -11.21 2.59 9.33
C GLY A 91 -11.49 3.78 10.26
N LYS A 92 -11.74 3.45 11.52
CA LYS A 92 -12.01 4.43 12.57
C LYS A 92 -11.34 3.99 13.85
N ASP A 93 -10.48 4.83 14.43
CA ASP A 93 -10.03 4.66 15.80
C ASP A 93 -11.00 5.38 16.74
N ASN A 94 -11.65 4.61 17.62
CA ASN A 94 -12.60 5.15 18.59
C ASN A 94 -11.94 5.57 19.91
N ASN A 95 -10.66 5.29 20.11
CA ASN A 95 -9.94 5.59 21.34
C ASN A 95 -8.52 6.08 21.06
N PRO A 96 -8.35 7.25 20.43
CA PRO A 96 -7.04 7.76 20.02
C PRO A 96 -6.15 8.22 21.21
N GLY A 97 -6.55 7.94 22.45
CA GLY A 97 -5.77 8.24 23.65
C GLY A 97 -6.57 8.99 24.71
N PRO A 98 -6.08 9.07 25.97
CA PRO A 98 -6.86 9.54 27.13
C PRO A 98 -7.19 11.03 27.11
N TYR A 99 -6.46 11.81 26.32
CA TYR A 99 -6.64 13.26 26.25
C TYR A 99 -7.32 13.71 24.94
N LEU A 100 -7.59 12.76 24.07
CA LEU A 100 -8.24 13.00 22.80
C LEU A 100 -9.68 12.51 22.91
N THR A 101 -10.60 13.45 23.07
CA THR A 101 -12.04 13.13 23.06
C THR A 101 -12.50 13.03 21.61
N GLY A 102 -12.94 11.88 21.17
CA GLY A 102 -13.48 11.64 19.84
C GLY A 102 -12.81 10.51 19.10
N ALA A 103 -13.22 10.31 17.88
CA ALA A 103 -12.69 9.26 17.03
C ALA A 103 -11.95 9.84 15.84
N ILE A 104 -10.90 9.16 15.42
CA ILE A 104 -10.20 9.45 14.16
C ILE A 104 -10.78 8.53 13.10
N THR A 105 -11.25 9.11 12.01
CA THR A 105 -11.70 8.37 10.83
C THR A 105 -10.66 8.53 9.73
N TYR A 106 -10.23 7.43 9.15
CA TYR A 106 -9.35 7.42 7.99
C TYR A 106 -10.22 7.31 6.74
N GLU A 107 -10.42 8.45 6.06
CA GLU A 107 -11.44 8.57 5.01
C GLU A 107 -10.98 8.05 3.66
N LYS A 108 -9.75 8.37 3.28
CA LYS A 108 -9.23 8.09 1.93
C LYS A 108 -7.80 7.62 2.01
N LEU A 109 -7.48 6.68 1.14
CA LEU A 109 -6.13 6.21 0.92
C LEU A 109 -5.88 6.20 -0.58
N LYS A 110 -4.83 6.91 -0.99
CA LYS A 110 -4.33 6.91 -2.36
C LYS A 110 -2.92 6.39 -2.36
N GLU A 111 -2.57 5.61 -3.36
CA GLU A 111 -1.32 4.90 -3.39
C GLU A 111 -0.78 4.77 -4.80
N ILE A 112 0.52 4.89 -4.95
CA ILE A 112 1.27 4.54 -6.16
C ILE A 112 2.24 3.43 -5.79
N LYS A 113 2.23 2.33 -6.54
CA LYS A 113 3.03 1.14 -6.33
C LYS A 113 3.96 0.88 -7.50
N LEU A 114 5.15 0.44 -7.21
CA LEU A 114 6.07 -0.16 -8.18
C LEU A 114 6.07 -1.67 -7.96
N ASN A 115 5.65 -2.40 -8.97
CA ASN A 115 5.53 -3.85 -8.95
C ASN A 115 6.72 -4.48 -9.67
N ILE A 116 7.26 -5.55 -9.08
CA ILE A 116 8.19 -6.46 -9.74
C ILE A 116 7.67 -7.87 -9.56
N GLY A 117 7.69 -8.66 -10.64
CA GLY A 117 7.08 -9.97 -10.57
C GLY A 117 7.52 -10.90 -11.69
N TYR A 118 6.91 -12.06 -11.68
CA TYR A 118 7.19 -13.13 -12.63
C TYR A 118 5.89 -13.74 -13.14
N ASN A 119 5.80 -13.88 -14.45
CA ASN A 119 4.68 -14.50 -15.13
C ASN A 119 4.97 -15.98 -15.37
N PHE A 120 4.19 -16.85 -14.74
CA PHE A 120 4.30 -18.29 -14.90
C PHE A 120 2.96 -18.85 -15.39
N LYS A 121 2.87 -19.15 -16.68
CA LYS A 121 1.62 -19.57 -17.34
C LYS A 121 0.52 -18.51 -17.14
N ASP A 122 -0.58 -18.91 -16.47
CA ASP A 122 -1.72 -18.04 -16.18
C ASP A 122 -1.56 -17.28 -14.87
N PHE A 123 -0.50 -17.54 -14.10
CA PHE A 123 -0.23 -16.87 -12.85
C PHE A 123 0.80 -15.76 -12.99
N VAL A 124 0.56 -14.64 -12.33
CA VAL A 124 1.50 -13.53 -12.19
C VAL A 124 1.77 -13.36 -10.70
N PHE A 125 2.97 -13.71 -10.27
CA PHE A 125 3.43 -13.47 -8.90
C PHE A 125 4.18 -12.16 -8.86
N PHE A 126 3.89 -11.30 -7.89
CA PHE A 126 4.56 -10.02 -7.78
C PHE A 126 4.73 -9.57 -6.33
N THR A 127 5.72 -8.72 -6.12
CA THR A 127 5.91 -7.95 -4.91
C THR A 127 5.94 -6.48 -5.28
N TYR A 128 5.67 -5.61 -4.33
CA TYR A 128 5.66 -4.18 -4.57
C TYR A 128 6.12 -3.36 -3.38
N LEU A 129 6.54 -2.15 -3.70
CA LEU A 129 6.73 -1.05 -2.77
C LEU A 129 5.83 0.10 -3.24
N GLY A 130 5.14 0.72 -2.30
CA GLY A 130 4.23 1.81 -2.56
C GLY A 130 4.50 3.02 -1.69
N ILE A 131 4.09 4.16 -2.19
CA ILE A 131 3.99 5.40 -1.44
C ILE A 131 2.59 5.96 -1.66
N GLY A 132 2.06 6.61 -0.67
CA GLY A 132 0.72 7.17 -0.77
C GLY A 132 0.41 8.19 0.29
N ASP A 133 -0.83 8.65 0.25
CA ASP A 133 -1.38 9.59 1.21
C ASP A 133 -2.65 9.05 1.84
N VAL A 134 -2.80 9.29 3.13
CA VAL A 134 -3.99 9.01 3.92
C VAL A 134 -4.58 10.32 4.44
N HIS A 135 -5.90 10.40 4.43
CA HIS A 135 -6.66 11.54 4.94
C HIS A 135 -7.37 11.17 6.25
N PRO A 136 -6.80 11.47 7.40
CA PRO A 136 -7.48 11.33 8.68
C PRO A 136 -8.44 12.52 8.90
N SER A 137 -9.61 12.26 9.43
CA SER A 137 -10.55 13.28 9.90
C SER A 137 -10.92 13.05 11.36
N TRP A 138 -11.10 14.13 12.09
CA TRP A 138 -11.34 14.10 13.53
C TRP A 138 -12.76 14.58 13.88
N THR A 139 -13.49 13.80 14.64
CA THR A 139 -14.89 14.11 14.95
C THR A 139 -15.10 15.10 16.08
N SER A 140 -14.09 15.40 16.91
CA SER A 140 -14.24 16.23 18.12
C SER A 140 -13.85 17.70 17.98
N TYR A 141 -13.14 18.09 16.96
CA TYR A 141 -12.73 19.46 16.74
C TYR A 141 -13.33 19.99 15.43
N GLN A 142 -14.32 20.87 15.57
CA GLN A 142 -15.05 21.48 14.44
C GLN A 142 -14.20 22.36 13.50
N ASN A 143 -12.92 22.55 13.78
CA ASN A 143 -12.02 23.42 13.04
C ASN A 143 -10.74 22.74 12.56
N ASP A 144 -10.72 21.41 12.47
CA ASP A 144 -9.49 20.74 12.16
C ASP A 144 -9.29 20.56 10.66
N PRO A 145 -8.20 21.10 10.12
CA PRO A 145 -7.86 20.85 8.73
C PRO A 145 -7.60 19.36 8.55
N THR A 146 -8.16 18.82 7.49
CA THR A 146 -7.86 17.46 7.01
C THR A 146 -6.36 17.35 6.77
N TYR A 147 -5.63 16.67 7.66
CA TYR A 147 -4.22 16.43 7.46
C TYR A 147 -4.05 15.29 6.48
N VAL A 148 -3.28 15.56 5.44
CA VAL A 148 -2.77 14.52 4.56
C VAL A 148 -1.48 13.99 5.17
N ARG A 149 -1.34 12.67 5.23
CA ARG A 149 -0.14 11.99 5.72
C ARG A 149 0.40 11.05 4.68
N ASP A 150 1.68 11.22 4.40
CA ASP A 150 2.40 10.31 3.53
C ASP A 150 2.67 8.99 4.26
N TYR A 151 2.65 7.89 3.52
CA TYR A 151 2.97 6.59 4.04
C TYR A 151 3.76 5.74 3.05
N TRP A 152 4.36 4.69 3.57
CA TRP A 152 4.97 3.64 2.80
C TRP A 152 4.16 2.35 2.92
N SER A 153 4.07 1.63 1.82
CA SER A 153 3.46 0.32 1.79
C SER A 153 4.38 -0.69 1.14
N ARG A 154 4.19 -1.94 1.50
CA ARG A 154 4.84 -3.09 0.89
C ARG A 154 3.88 -4.25 0.85
N GLY A 155 4.10 -5.13 -0.10
CA GLY A 155 3.25 -6.30 -0.18
C GLY A 155 3.66 -7.25 -1.28
N PHE A 156 2.88 -8.29 -1.40
CA PHE A 156 3.01 -9.28 -2.46
C PHE A 156 1.62 -9.72 -2.92
N GLY A 157 1.56 -10.26 -4.13
CA GLY A 157 0.30 -10.71 -4.68
C GLY A 157 0.48 -11.81 -5.72
N VAL A 158 -0.64 -12.39 -6.06
CA VAL A 158 -0.78 -13.31 -7.17
C VAL A 158 -2.04 -13.00 -7.93
N ASP A 159 -1.91 -12.79 -9.24
CA ASP A 159 -3.01 -12.66 -10.18
C ASP A 159 -3.12 -13.93 -11.01
N TYR A 160 -4.33 -14.45 -11.20
CA TYR A 160 -4.64 -15.55 -12.10
C TYR A 160 -5.41 -15.01 -13.30
N LYS A 161 -4.88 -15.22 -14.49
CA LYS A 161 -5.52 -14.83 -15.77
C LYS A 161 -6.64 -15.80 -16.07
N LEU A 162 -7.88 -15.30 -16.03
CA LEU A 162 -9.07 -16.07 -16.42
C LEU A 162 -9.12 -16.27 -17.95
N ASN A 163 -8.63 -15.26 -18.68
CA ASN A 163 -8.43 -15.26 -20.12
C ASN A 163 -7.45 -14.14 -20.51
N GLU A 164 -7.38 -13.76 -21.78
CA GLU A 164 -6.48 -12.72 -22.27
C GLU A 164 -6.75 -11.33 -21.68
N ASN A 165 -8.00 -11.08 -21.26
CA ASN A 165 -8.45 -9.76 -20.81
C ASN A 165 -8.80 -9.68 -19.33
N TYR A 166 -9.12 -10.77 -18.65
CA TYR A 166 -9.58 -10.72 -17.27
C TYR A 166 -8.66 -11.47 -16.34
N PHE A 167 -8.51 -10.94 -15.14
CA PHE A 167 -7.80 -11.62 -14.06
C PHE A 167 -8.52 -11.45 -12.72
N ILE A 168 -8.28 -12.40 -11.83
CA ILE A 168 -8.62 -12.34 -10.42
C ILE A 168 -7.34 -12.51 -9.61
N GLY A 169 -7.21 -11.83 -8.49
CA GLY A 169 -6.00 -11.90 -7.70
C GLY A 169 -6.20 -11.75 -6.21
N LEU A 170 -5.14 -12.08 -5.50
CA LEU A 170 -5.02 -11.90 -4.07
C LEU A 170 -3.76 -11.11 -3.78
N ASN A 171 -3.90 -10.05 -2.99
CA ASN A 171 -2.77 -9.28 -2.48
C ASN A 171 -2.76 -9.31 -0.96
N PHE A 172 -1.57 -9.35 -0.40
CA PHE A 172 -1.31 -9.08 1.00
C PHE A 172 -0.43 -7.84 1.10
N ASP A 173 -0.86 -6.85 1.87
CA ASP A 173 -0.11 -5.60 2.04
C ASP A 173 -0.06 -5.13 3.49
N GLU A 174 1.02 -4.45 3.76
CA GLU A 174 1.30 -3.78 5.03
C GLU A 174 1.62 -2.31 4.75
N THR A 175 1.00 -1.44 5.51
CA THR A 175 1.15 0.01 5.43
C THR A 175 1.41 0.55 6.82
N THR A 176 2.38 1.47 6.95
CA THR A 176 2.67 2.15 8.20
C THR A 176 2.67 3.65 7.96
N PHE A 177 2.02 4.40 8.82
CA PHE A 177 2.03 5.85 8.81
C PHE A 177 1.99 6.44 10.21
N ASP A 178 2.62 7.60 10.37
CA ASP A 178 2.71 8.31 11.64
C ASP A 178 1.74 9.48 11.65
N LEU A 179 0.92 9.58 12.68
CA LEU A 179 0.10 10.74 12.97
C LEU A 179 0.82 11.58 14.03
N ASN A 180 1.57 12.58 13.59
CA ASN A 180 2.10 13.59 14.49
C ASN A 180 1.04 14.67 14.65
N TYR A 181 0.30 14.62 15.75
CA TYR A 181 -0.69 15.67 16.05
C TYR A 181 -0.04 17.02 16.25
N LEU A 182 -0.82 18.08 15.99
CA LEU A 182 -0.45 19.49 16.15
C LEU A 182 0.09 19.85 17.53
N THR A 183 -0.17 19.05 18.52
CA THR A 183 0.42 19.21 19.84
C THR A 183 1.65 18.33 19.90
N SER A 184 2.78 18.94 20.22
CA SER A 184 4.07 18.27 20.48
C SER A 184 4.01 17.15 21.54
N PHE A 185 2.81 16.77 21.99
CA PHE A 185 2.57 15.91 23.15
C PHE A 185 2.35 14.44 22.83
N TYR A 186 1.85 14.12 21.60
CA TYR A 186 1.49 12.75 21.22
C TYR A 186 2.01 12.38 19.85
N ALA A 187 2.43 11.14 19.73
CA ALA A 187 2.67 10.48 18.45
C ALA A 187 1.77 9.24 18.39
N GLU A 188 1.18 9.00 17.27
CA GLU A 188 0.44 7.78 16.99
C GLU A 188 1.05 7.12 15.76
N GLU A 189 1.38 5.86 15.88
CA GLU A 189 1.82 5.02 14.77
C GLU A 189 0.67 4.08 14.42
N VAL A 190 0.30 4.07 13.15
CA VAL A 190 -0.77 3.22 12.63
C VAL A 190 -0.19 2.20 11.68
N HIS A 191 -0.41 0.93 12.02
CA HIS A 191 -0.09 -0.21 11.19
C HIS A 191 -1.38 -0.74 10.57
N LYS A 192 -1.42 -0.82 9.25
CA LYS A 192 -2.51 -1.42 8.50
C LYS A 192 -2.02 -2.66 7.79
N GLN A 193 -2.68 -3.78 8.03
CA GLN A 193 -2.51 -5.02 7.30
C GLN A 193 -3.77 -5.29 6.49
N SER A 194 -3.62 -5.70 5.24
CA SER A 194 -4.75 -5.93 4.34
C SER A 194 -4.59 -7.22 3.55
N ILE A 195 -5.72 -7.91 3.40
CA ILE A 195 -5.89 -8.92 2.36
C ILE A 195 -6.85 -8.32 1.34
N ARG A 196 -6.45 -8.28 0.06
CA ARG A 196 -7.28 -7.75 -1.02
C ARG A 196 -7.61 -8.84 -2.03
N VAL A 197 -8.88 -9.04 -2.28
CA VAL A 197 -9.36 -9.81 -3.43
C VAL A 197 -9.60 -8.83 -4.57
N ARG A 198 -8.91 -9.01 -5.68
CA ARG A 198 -8.94 -8.08 -6.82
C ARG A 198 -9.48 -8.74 -8.08
N PHE A 199 -10.19 -7.96 -8.87
CA PHE A 199 -10.67 -8.32 -10.19
C PHE A 199 -10.31 -7.19 -11.15
N GLY A 200 -9.74 -7.54 -12.31
CA GLY A 200 -9.28 -6.54 -13.26
C GLY A 200 -9.45 -6.96 -14.72
N TYR A 201 -9.35 -5.94 -15.56
CA TYR A 201 -9.39 -6.03 -17.01
C TYR A 201 -8.07 -5.56 -17.60
N LEU A 202 -7.51 -6.34 -18.52
CA LEU A 202 -6.28 -6.09 -19.28
C LEU A 202 -6.67 -5.61 -20.69
N PHE A 203 -6.04 -4.53 -21.15
CA PHE A 203 -6.23 -3.99 -22.50
C PHE A 203 -5.13 -4.44 -23.43
#